data_5ba66d8dd312f2e8b3f91a3d5c4c3dc6
#
_entry.id   5ba66d8dd312f2e8b3f91a3d5c4c3dc6
#
_cell.length_a   1.000
_cell.length_b   1.000
_cell.length_c   1.000
_cell.angle_alpha   90.00
_cell.angle_beta   90.00
_cell.angle_gamma   90.00
#
_symmetry.space_group_name_H-M   'P 1'
#
loop_
_entity.id
_entity.type
_entity.pdbx_description
1 polymer ?
#
loop_
_entity_poly.entity_id
_entity_poly.type
_entity_poly.pdbx_seq_one_letter_code
_entity_poly.pdbx_strand_id
1 'polypeptide(L)'
;FNDLVQLTQGNPKVDGQQLMQHINQSLTLRRQYMQLLQQLAFATSPVQAAASSATSSAASSAARIISRKSAEFELLFKPDKQFSGQVYVILKIPHSIEKHHNQGVRINCCSNELISSIHFPPIVDGKTQLLMEESDQKFINMFDAEFAIYLS
;
A
#
# COMPACT_ATOMS: atom_id res chain seq x y z
N PHE A 1 3.32 16.89 -15.20
CA PHE A 1 2.17 16.98 -14.27
C PHE A 1 1.03 16.05 -14.68
N ASN A 2 0.64 16.12 -15.94
CA ASN A 2 -0.45 15.29 -16.45
C ASN A 2 -0.17 13.77 -16.29
N ASP A 3 1.06 13.34 -16.53
CA ASP A 3 1.47 11.94 -16.36
C ASP A 3 1.41 11.50 -14.89
N LEU A 4 1.70 12.41 -13.95
CA LEU A 4 1.57 12.11 -12.52
C LEU A 4 0.10 11.89 -12.14
N VAL A 5 -0.80 12.71 -12.66
CA VAL A 5 -2.25 12.53 -12.44
C VAL A 5 -2.71 11.20 -13.02
N GLN A 6 -2.31 10.89 -14.23
CA GLN A 6 -2.65 9.60 -14.87
C GLN A 6 -2.10 8.40 -14.10
N LEU A 7 -0.91 8.52 -13.54
CA LEU A 7 -0.33 7.47 -12.69
C LEU A 7 -1.15 7.26 -11.41
N THR A 8 -1.57 8.34 -10.75
CA THR A 8 -2.41 8.22 -9.55
C THR A 8 -3.76 7.58 -9.84
N GLN A 9 -4.27 7.77 -11.05
CA GLN A 9 -5.54 7.18 -11.51
C GLN A 9 -5.40 5.75 -12.05
N GLY A 10 -4.18 5.19 -12.05
CA GLY A 10 -3.94 3.82 -12.51
C GLY A 10 -4.07 3.65 -14.02
N ASN A 11 -3.79 4.67 -14.82
CA ASN A 11 -3.92 4.61 -16.27
C ASN A 11 -2.90 3.63 -16.87
N PRO A 12 -3.32 2.57 -17.58
CA PRO A 12 -2.42 1.56 -18.15
C PRO A 12 -1.55 2.07 -19.30
N LYS A 13 -1.84 3.26 -19.86
CA LYS A 13 -1.06 3.85 -20.94
C LYS A 13 0.23 4.54 -20.47
N VAL A 14 0.36 4.74 -19.17
CA VAL A 14 1.55 5.35 -18.58
C VAL A 14 2.51 4.26 -18.14
N ASP A 15 3.77 4.35 -18.57
CA ASP A 15 4.83 3.49 -18.02
C ASP A 15 5.10 3.88 -16.56
N GLY A 16 4.36 3.24 -15.66
CA GLY A 16 4.40 3.54 -14.23
C GLY A 16 5.76 3.25 -13.60
N GLN A 17 6.52 2.30 -14.14
CA GLN A 17 7.83 1.94 -13.58
C GLN A 17 8.88 3.01 -13.88
N GLN A 18 8.98 3.46 -15.11
CA GLN A 18 9.90 4.54 -15.47
C GLN A 18 9.54 5.85 -14.78
N LEU A 19 8.26 6.18 -14.76
CA LEU A 19 7.80 7.41 -14.10
C LEU A 19 8.09 7.37 -12.59
N MET A 20 7.90 6.23 -11.95
CA MET A 20 8.22 6.06 -10.52
C MET A 20 9.73 6.21 -10.25
N GLN A 21 10.59 5.75 -11.15
CA GLN A 21 12.02 5.99 -11.03
C GLN A 21 12.36 7.49 -11.08
N HIS A 22 11.77 8.23 -12.02
CA HIS A 22 11.97 9.68 -12.10
C HIS A 22 11.44 10.41 -10.86
N ILE A 23 10.29 10.01 -10.35
CA ILE A 23 9.72 10.55 -9.11
C ILE A 23 10.71 10.38 -7.96
N ASN A 24 11.29 9.21 -7.82
CA ASN A 24 12.22 8.91 -6.73
C ASN A 24 13.58 9.63 -6.87
N GLN A 25 13.95 10.02 -8.07
CA GLN A 25 15.18 10.80 -8.31
C GLN A 25 15.03 12.30 -8.03
N SER A 26 13.80 12.80 -7.91
CA SER A 26 13.53 14.22 -7.73
C SER A 26 12.65 14.49 -6.51
N LEU A 27 13.18 15.25 -5.55
CA LEU A 27 12.41 15.69 -4.37
C LEU A 27 11.15 16.48 -4.77
N THR A 28 11.26 17.33 -5.79
CA THR A 28 10.14 18.13 -6.30
C THR A 28 9.04 17.23 -6.84
N LEU A 29 9.39 16.24 -7.67
CA LEU A 29 8.41 15.30 -8.23
C LEU A 29 7.78 14.42 -7.14
N ARG A 30 8.56 13.98 -6.15
CA ARG A 30 8.01 13.23 -5.01
C ARG A 30 6.97 14.05 -4.26
N ARG A 31 7.27 15.31 -3.95
CA ARG A 31 6.33 16.19 -3.26
C ARG A 31 5.05 16.43 -4.07
N GLN A 32 5.18 16.67 -5.35
CA GLN A 32 4.02 16.84 -6.25
C GLN A 32 3.17 15.57 -6.29
N TYR A 33 3.78 14.41 -6.40
CA TYR A 33 3.08 13.13 -6.42
C TYR A 33 2.37 12.85 -5.09
N MET A 34 3.04 13.11 -3.96
CA MET A 34 2.43 12.98 -2.64
C MET A 34 1.23 13.92 -2.47
N GLN A 35 1.31 15.15 -2.95
CA GLN A 35 0.18 16.09 -2.93
C GLN A 35 -1.00 15.59 -3.76
N LEU A 36 -0.73 15.02 -4.93
CA LEU A 36 -1.77 14.40 -5.75
C LEU A 36 -2.42 13.21 -5.05
N LEU A 37 -1.63 12.35 -4.42
CA LEU A 37 -2.16 11.23 -3.65
C LEU A 37 -3.03 11.69 -2.48
N GLN A 38 -2.63 12.73 -1.77
CA GLN A 38 -3.43 13.31 -0.70
C GLN A 38 -4.80 13.82 -1.17
N GLN A 39 -4.88 14.29 -2.41
CA GLN A 39 -6.11 14.81 -2.98
C GLN A 39 -6.97 13.74 -3.65
N LEU A 40 -6.35 12.75 -4.28
CA LEU A 40 -7.02 11.80 -5.16
C LEU A 40 -7.15 10.39 -4.58
N ALA A 41 -6.40 10.07 -3.53
CA ALA A 41 -6.54 8.78 -2.85
C ALA A 41 -7.92 8.66 -2.20
N PHE A 42 -8.52 7.49 -2.33
CA PHE A 42 -9.83 7.23 -1.73
C PHE A 42 -9.73 6.76 -0.26
N ALA A 43 -8.56 6.33 0.18
CA ALA A 43 -8.31 5.93 1.56
C ALA A 43 -6.84 6.15 1.92
N THR A 44 -6.58 6.48 3.16
CA THR A 44 -5.24 6.82 3.64
C THR A 44 -4.91 6.19 4.99
N SER A 45 -3.63 5.92 5.20
CA SER A 45 -3.06 5.62 6.51
C SER A 45 -1.86 6.54 6.73
N PRO A 46 -1.93 7.48 7.66
CA PRO A 46 -0.83 8.41 7.90
C PRO A 46 0.40 7.70 8.49
N VAL A 47 1.51 8.39 8.48
CA VAL A 47 2.70 7.98 9.22
C VAL A 47 2.32 7.80 10.69
N GLN A 48 2.67 6.68 11.26
CA GLN A 48 2.36 6.36 12.66
C GLN A 48 3.59 6.57 13.54
N ALA A 49 3.37 6.95 14.79
CA ALA A 49 4.44 6.97 15.76
C ALA A 49 4.99 5.55 15.99
N ALA A 50 6.28 5.42 16.14
CA ALA A 50 6.98 4.12 16.22
C ALA A 50 6.39 3.14 17.26
N ALA A 51 5.77 3.66 18.30
CA ALA A 51 5.18 2.86 19.38
C ALA A 51 3.82 2.23 19.05
N SER A 52 3.15 2.66 17.98
CA SER A 52 1.79 2.22 17.67
C SER A 52 1.69 1.44 16.37
N SER A 53 2.78 1.09 15.78
CA SER A 53 2.84 0.79 14.37
C SER A 53 2.36 -0.59 13.96
N ALA A 54 2.42 -1.57 14.78
CA ALA A 54 1.98 -2.90 14.42
C ALA A 54 1.65 -3.65 15.69
N THR A 55 0.40 -3.82 15.96
CA THR A 55 -0.02 -4.76 16.98
C THR A 55 0.15 -6.16 16.42
N SER A 56 1.16 -6.87 16.91
CA SER A 56 1.15 -8.31 16.76
C SER A 56 -0.02 -8.81 17.58
N SER A 57 -1.04 -9.36 16.94
CA SER A 57 -2.06 -10.04 17.68
C SER A 57 -1.46 -11.32 18.22
N ALA A 58 -1.17 -11.27 19.49
CA ALA A 58 -1.04 -12.36 20.44
C ALA A 58 -0.30 -13.63 20.04
N ALA A 59 0.51 -13.85 20.83
CA ALA A 59 0.52 -14.72 21.99
C ALA A 59 0.59 -16.23 21.71
N SER A 60 0.26 -16.78 20.61
CA SER A 60 0.47 -18.18 20.44
C SER A 60 1.14 -18.47 19.13
N SER A 61 2.36 -18.80 19.28
CA SER A 61 3.08 -19.76 18.44
C SER A 61 2.68 -19.81 16.98
N ALA A 62 3.28 -19.69 16.02
CA ALA A 62 3.19 -20.16 14.64
C ALA A 62 2.39 -19.31 13.64
N ALA A 63 1.46 -18.46 14.03
CA ALA A 63 0.73 -17.58 13.13
C ALA A 63 0.65 -16.16 13.68
N ARG A 64 1.74 -15.44 13.62
CA ARG A 64 1.73 -14.00 13.91
C ARG A 64 1.10 -13.29 12.73
N ILE A 65 -0.18 -12.98 12.84
CA ILE A 65 -0.83 -12.03 11.94
C ILE A 65 -0.48 -10.64 12.45
N ILE A 66 0.22 -9.88 11.64
CA ILE A 66 0.51 -8.49 11.91
C ILE A 66 -0.48 -7.65 11.13
N SER A 67 -0.97 -6.58 11.71
CA SER A 67 -1.91 -5.70 11.03
C SER A 67 -1.44 -4.24 11.08
N ARG A 68 -1.77 -3.53 10.02
CA ARG A 68 -1.71 -2.06 10.00
C ARG A 68 -3.11 -1.55 9.75
N LYS A 69 -3.69 -0.92 10.76
CA LYS A 69 -5.07 -0.45 10.73
C LYS A 69 -5.12 1.07 10.69
N SER A 70 -5.94 1.60 9.81
CA SER A 70 -6.32 3.00 9.78
C SER A 70 -7.83 3.15 9.96
N ALA A 71 -8.33 4.39 10.00
CA ALA A 71 -9.77 4.65 10.04
C ALA A 71 -10.50 4.20 8.77
N GLU A 72 -9.79 4.06 7.65
CA GLU A 72 -10.39 3.85 6.33
C GLU A 72 -10.14 2.46 5.75
N PHE A 73 -9.11 1.75 6.20
CA PHE A 73 -8.79 0.39 5.74
C PHE A 73 -7.90 -0.36 6.72
N GLU A 74 -7.74 -1.65 6.49
CA GLU A 74 -6.85 -2.51 7.27
C GLU A 74 -5.98 -3.35 6.33
N LEU A 75 -4.68 -3.39 6.59
CA LEU A 75 -3.73 -4.32 5.97
C LEU A 75 -3.37 -5.41 6.96
N LEU A 76 -3.56 -6.65 6.56
CA LEU A 76 -3.16 -7.84 7.32
C LEU A 76 -1.98 -8.51 6.63
N PHE A 77 -0.98 -8.88 7.41
CA PHE A 77 0.21 -9.59 6.94
C PHE A 77 0.21 -10.99 7.55
N LYS A 78 -0.12 -11.97 6.74
CA LYS A 78 -0.26 -13.37 7.17
C LYS A 78 0.83 -14.24 6.54
N PRO A 79 1.78 -14.77 7.33
CA PRO A 79 2.78 -15.69 6.81
C PRO A 79 2.15 -16.91 6.15
N ASP A 80 2.73 -17.35 5.03
CA ASP A 80 2.33 -18.60 4.39
C ASP A 80 2.80 -19.79 5.23
N LYS A 81 1.91 -20.73 5.48
CA LYS A 81 2.21 -21.94 6.27
C LYS A 81 3.05 -22.96 5.50
N GLN A 82 2.98 -22.95 4.17
CA GLN A 82 3.64 -23.95 3.33
C GLN A 82 5.02 -23.51 2.85
N PHE A 83 5.19 -22.21 2.58
CA PHE A 83 6.43 -21.66 2.04
C PHE A 83 6.99 -20.60 2.98
N SER A 84 8.13 -20.93 3.59
CA SER A 84 8.87 -19.98 4.41
C SER A 84 9.31 -18.78 3.61
N GLY A 85 9.19 -17.58 4.19
CA GLY A 85 9.58 -16.31 3.56
C GLY A 85 8.53 -15.69 2.65
N GLN A 86 7.35 -16.31 2.52
CA GLN A 86 6.22 -15.73 1.79
C GLN A 86 5.13 -15.26 2.74
N VAL A 87 4.50 -14.13 2.38
CA VAL A 87 3.47 -13.48 3.19
C VAL A 87 2.28 -13.12 2.31
N TYR A 88 1.08 -13.46 2.74
CA TYR A 88 -0.14 -12.91 2.16
C TYR A 88 -0.39 -11.52 2.73
N VAL A 89 -0.45 -10.54 1.85
CA VAL A 89 -0.88 -9.19 2.19
C VAL A 89 -2.34 -9.07 1.83
N ILE A 90 -3.19 -8.87 2.83
CA ILE A 90 -4.64 -8.81 2.67
C ILE A 90 -5.08 -7.38 2.96
N LEU A 91 -5.69 -6.74 1.95
CA LEU A 91 -6.31 -5.44 2.11
C LEU A 91 -7.80 -5.62 2.36
N LYS A 92 -8.30 -5.05 3.45
CA LYS A 92 -9.72 -4.97 3.77
C LYS A 92 -10.18 -3.53 3.74
N ILE A 93 -11.24 -3.27 2.99
CA ILE A 93 -11.87 -1.96 2.91
C ILE A 93 -13.36 -2.04 3.23
N PRO A 94 -13.97 -0.94 3.77
CA PRO A 94 -15.40 -0.89 3.99
C PRO A 94 -16.21 -0.96 2.69
N HIS A 95 -17.39 -1.55 2.74
CA HIS A 95 -18.31 -1.64 1.59
C HIS A 95 -18.68 -0.29 0.96
N SER A 96 -18.64 0.79 1.73
CA SER A 96 -18.91 2.13 1.22
C SER A 96 -17.91 2.61 0.17
N ILE A 97 -16.71 2.05 0.16
CA ILE A 97 -15.62 2.41 -0.74
C ILE A 97 -15.51 1.42 -1.91
N GLU A 98 -16.04 0.21 -1.75
CA GLU A 98 -15.90 -0.91 -2.70
C GLU A 98 -16.45 -0.62 -4.11
N LYS A 99 -17.49 0.20 -4.20
CA LYS A 99 -18.23 0.45 -5.45
C LYS A 99 -17.41 1.11 -6.57
N HIS A 100 -16.25 1.62 -6.26
CA HIS A 100 -15.47 2.44 -7.18
C HIS A 100 -14.24 1.74 -7.79
N HIS A 101 -13.97 0.47 -7.43
CA HIS A 101 -12.67 -0.15 -7.71
C HIS A 101 -12.73 -1.52 -8.38
N ASN A 102 -13.44 -1.61 -9.49
CA ASN A 102 -13.54 -2.85 -10.28
C ASN A 102 -12.25 -3.26 -11.01
N GLN A 103 -11.24 -2.36 -11.06
CA GLN A 103 -10.02 -2.57 -11.85
C GLN A 103 -8.78 -2.87 -11.01
N GLY A 104 -8.96 -3.11 -9.73
CA GLY A 104 -7.85 -3.27 -8.80
C GLY A 104 -7.55 -2.00 -8.01
N VAL A 105 -6.65 -2.14 -7.06
CA VAL A 105 -6.24 -1.07 -6.14
C VAL A 105 -4.74 -0.92 -6.17
N ARG A 106 -4.27 0.30 -6.23
CA ARG A 106 -2.86 0.60 -6.07
C ARG A 106 -2.60 1.05 -4.64
N ILE A 107 -1.66 0.38 -3.97
CA ILE A 107 -1.15 0.78 -2.67
C ILE A 107 0.12 1.59 -2.87
N ASN A 108 0.10 2.85 -2.47
CA ASN A 108 1.23 3.76 -2.57
C ASN A 108 1.82 3.98 -1.18
N CYS A 109 3.07 3.62 -0.98
CA CYS A 109 3.81 3.82 0.26
C CYS A 109 4.76 5.00 0.09
N CYS A 110 4.59 6.03 0.90
CA CYS A 110 5.29 7.29 0.75
C CYS A 110 6.05 7.68 2.01
N SER A 111 7.34 7.94 1.86
CA SER A 111 8.18 8.59 2.83
C SER A 111 8.80 9.86 2.23
N ASN A 112 9.56 10.61 3.02
CA ASN A 112 10.28 11.78 2.52
C ASN A 112 11.37 11.42 1.48
N GLU A 113 11.84 10.19 1.50
CA GLU A 113 12.98 9.75 0.69
C GLU A 113 12.57 8.85 -0.48
N LEU A 114 11.47 8.10 -0.32
CA LEU A 114 11.08 7.07 -1.27
C LEU A 114 9.56 6.96 -1.40
N ILE A 115 9.11 6.75 -2.63
CA ILE A 115 7.74 6.34 -2.93
C ILE A 115 7.77 5.00 -3.66
N SER A 116 6.99 4.04 -3.18
CA SER A 116 6.78 2.76 -3.85
C SER A 116 5.31 2.50 -4.05
N SER A 117 4.99 1.70 -5.06
CA SER A 117 3.61 1.45 -5.45
C SER A 117 3.45 -0.02 -5.84
N ILE A 118 2.37 -0.64 -5.38
CA ILE A 118 2.03 -2.02 -5.66
C ILE A 118 0.59 -2.09 -6.14
N HIS A 119 0.38 -2.82 -7.21
CA HIS A 119 -0.96 -3.05 -7.76
C HIS A 119 -1.55 -4.34 -7.21
N PHE A 120 -2.71 -4.23 -6.56
CA PHE A 120 -3.48 -5.36 -6.05
C PHE A 120 -4.61 -5.73 -6.99
N PRO A 121 -5.02 -7.01 -7.01
CA PRO A 121 -6.19 -7.44 -7.77
C PRO A 121 -7.46 -6.68 -7.38
N PRO A 122 -8.52 -6.77 -8.20
CA PRO A 122 -9.81 -6.18 -7.86
C PRO A 122 -10.34 -6.64 -6.50
N ILE A 123 -11.02 -5.73 -5.82
CA ILE A 123 -11.62 -6.01 -4.53
C ILE A 123 -12.89 -6.82 -4.73
N VAL A 124 -13.03 -7.91 -3.98
CA VAL A 124 -14.20 -8.78 -3.94
C VAL A 124 -14.63 -8.93 -2.48
N ASP A 125 -15.88 -8.61 -2.18
CA ASP A 125 -16.44 -8.66 -0.82
C ASP A 125 -15.61 -7.88 0.21
N GLY A 126 -15.14 -6.70 -0.19
CA GLY A 126 -14.35 -5.81 0.66
C GLY A 126 -12.91 -6.24 0.88
N LYS A 127 -12.40 -7.22 0.13
CA LYS A 127 -11.05 -7.76 0.29
C LYS A 127 -10.33 -7.95 -1.03
N THR A 128 -9.03 -7.75 -0.99
CA THR A 128 -8.09 -8.21 -2.03
C THR A 128 -6.81 -8.69 -1.35
N GLN A 129 -6.08 -9.58 -2.01
CA GLN A 129 -4.84 -10.11 -1.45
C GLN A 129 -3.77 -10.29 -2.52
N LEU A 130 -2.55 -10.24 -2.07
CA LEU A 130 -1.36 -10.48 -2.89
C LEU A 130 -0.34 -11.29 -2.09
N LEU A 131 0.27 -12.29 -2.72
CA LEU A 131 1.38 -13.04 -2.12
C LEU A 131 2.69 -12.30 -2.42
N MET A 132 3.47 -12.01 -1.38
CA MET A 132 4.73 -11.30 -1.48
C MET A 132 5.83 -12.03 -0.72
N GLU A 133 7.07 -11.76 -1.08
CA GLU A 133 8.23 -12.22 -0.32
C GLU A 133 8.53 -11.26 0.84
N GLU A 134 8.87 -11.79 2.00
CA GLU A 134 9.25 -10.99 3.17
C GLU A 134 10.47 -10.09 2.91
N SER A 135 11.35 -10.51 2.02
CA SER A 135 12.54 -9.75 1.62
C SER A 135 12.26 -8.65 0.60
N ASP A 136 11.06 -8.61 0.01
CA ASP A 136 10.70 -7.56 -0.95
C ASP A 136 10.63 -6.21 -0.25
N GLN A 137 11.37 -5.24 -0.75
CA GLN A 137 11.40 -3.89 -0.18
C GLN A 137 10.02 -3.22 -0.21
N LYS A 138 9.20 -3.52 -1.20
CA LYS A 138 7.83 -3.00 -1.29
C LYS A 138 6.95 -3.55 -0.17
N PHE A 139 7.12 -4.81 0.20
CA PHE A 139 6.47 -5.39 1.38
C PHE A 139 6.92 -4.70 2.67
N ILE A 140 8.23 -4.53 2.85
CA ILE A 140 8.80 -3.88 4.02
C ILE A 140 8.25 -2.46 4.18
N ASN A 141 8.13 -1.70 3.09
CA ASN A 141 7.58 -0.34 3.11
C ASN A 141 6.11 -0.29 3.55
N MET A 142 5.30 -1.27 3.17
CA MET A 142 3.92 -1.34 3.64
C MET A 142 3.81 -1.62 5.15
N PHE A 143 4.72 -2.39 5.65
CA PHE A 143 4.81 -2.77 7.05
C PHE A 143 5.39 -1.65 7.92
N ASP A 144 6.25 -0.82 7.36
CA ASP A 144 6.97 0.23 8.07
C ASP A 144 6.04 1.41 8.41
N ALA A 145 5.95 1.72 9.69
CA ALA A 145 5.12 2.80 10.21
C ALA A 145 5.56 4.20 9.76
N GLU A 146 6.80 4.36 9.33
CA GLU A 146 7.32 5.64 8.83
C GLU A 146 6.82 5.99 7.42
N PHE A 147 6.23 5.03 6.74
CA PHE A 147 5.58 5.26 5.45
C PHE A 147 4.10 5.60 5.64
N ALA A 148 3.65 6.68 5.00
CA ALA A 148 2.23 6.91 4.79
C ALA A 148 1.73 6.02 3.65
N ILE A 149 0.50 5.52 3.75
CA ILE A 149 -0.12 4.70 2.72
C ILE A 149 -1.31 5.43 2.12
N TYR A 150 -1.36 5.44 0.80
CA TYR A 150 -2.47 5.99 0.03
C TYR A 150 -3.00 4.93 -0.93
N LEU A 151 -4.31 4.71 -0.93
CA LEU A 151 -4.99 3.81 -1.87
C LEU A 151 -5.57 4.61 -3.04
N SER A 152 -5.21 4.20 -4.23
CA SER A 152 -5.70 4.83 -5.47
C SER A 152 -6.14 3.81 -6.52
#